data_763328852d3216670bf6abffaff81136
#
_entry.id   763328852d3216670bf6abffaff81136
#
_cell.length_a   1.000
_cell.length_b   1.000
_cell.length_c   1.000
_cell.angle_alpha   90.00
_cell.angle_beta   90.00
_cell.angle_gamma   90.00
#
_symmetry.space_group_name_H-M   'P 1'
#
loop_
_entity.id
_entity.type
_entity.pdbx_description
1 polymer ?
#
loop_
_entity_poly.entity_id
_entity_poly.type
_entity_poly.pdbx_seq_one_letter_code
_entity_poly.pdbx_strand_id
1 'polypeptide(L)'
;SIAAEPPAADTLSAAPQLAFEWTPADSEPPTEPPTGDTARLLTTLTPIEDFDTLADGPLYRFCARLADTARRTPVRIAVLGDSFIEGDILTADLREQLQLRYGGRGCGFAPMSSPLTGYRRTVGTRSAGWNSYNIMQRRTTPEALRGDYSVSGWLCRPADGATVRWTGSDFRRRLDRCGVARLLFISREPSRLELTLNDSLHRTFDIPASEALRQIVVRAPVASLALRVVRGGAGFTGYGVQFEDAAGVTVDNYSIRSNNGQALFGTNPSVNAQIDAFAEYDLVILQYGLNIMQEGVTNYSAYAARVEKMIAFVRSCFPEAAVLVLSTSDRSVKSDTGFAPMSSAPAMVDWQRRAARATGAAFWSVYDAMRAQGGMERFVANGWAGKDYTHINYAGGRQVAYALVDALDARVAAILRQRQQAALPEPVLDSSKIAALDETMNLRPQPIEPR
;
A
#
# COMPACT_ATOMS: atom_id res chain seq x y z
N SER A 1 55.73 -37.31 -26.81
CA SER A 1 54.89 -37.24 -25.65
C SER A 1 54.45 -35.78 -25.48
N ILE A 2 53.25 -35.49 -25.93
CA ILE A 2 52.59 -34.21 -25.75
C ILE A 2 51.72 -34.38 -24.49
N ALA A 3 52.08 -33.66 -23.40
CA ALA A 3 51.23 -33.61 -22.22
C ALA A 3 50.01 -32.72 -22.52
N ALA A 4 48.81 -33.27 -22.32
CA ALA A 4 47.55 -32.54 -22.43
C ALA A 4 47.43 -31.61 -21.16
N GLU A 5 47.16 -30.31 -21.41
CA GLU A 5 46.75 -29.39 -20.39
C GLU A 5 45.40 -29.83 -19.75
N PRO A 6 45.26 -29.65 -18.42
CA PRO A 6 43.96 -29.91 -17.79
C PRO A 6 42.93 -28.88 -18.25
N PRO A 7 41.63 -29.25 -18.37
CA PRO A 7 40.59 -28.31 -18.76
C PRO A 7 40.48 -27.19 -17.70
N ALA A 8 40.31 -25.96 -18.20
CA ALA A 8 40.08 -24.78 -17.37
C ALA A 8 38.91 -25.02 -16.44
N ALA A 9 39.06 -24.67 -15.18
CA ALA A 9 38.00 -24.73 -14.19
C ALA A 9 36.81 -23.93 -14.65
N ASP A 10 35.64 -24.59 -14.68
CA ASP A 10 34.35 -23.97 -14.88
C ASP A 10 34.21 -22.77 -13.95
N THR A 11 34.17 -21.58 -14.50
CA THR A 11 33.70 -20.42 -13.80
C THR A 11 32.22 -20.65 -13.49
N LEU A 12 31.93 -21.16 -12.30
CA LEU A 12 30.60 -21.12 -11.71
C LEU A 12 30.12 -19.67 -11.83
N SER A 13 29.15 -19.43 -12.72
CA SER A 13 28.45 -18.16 -12.85
C SER A 13 27.89 -17.83 -11.48
N ALA A 14 28.51 -16.87 -10.77
CA ALA A 14 27.99 -16.40 -9.50
C ALA A 14 26.55 -15.91 -9.73
N ALA A 15 25.61 -16.37 -8.90
CA ALA A 15 24.24 -15.88 -8.92
C ALA A 15 24.24 -14.34 -8.92
N PRO A 16 23.38 -13.69 -9.73
CA PRO A 16 23.38 -12.23 -9.80
C PRO A 16 23.10 -11.64 -8.43
N GLN A 17 23.94 -10.68 -7.99
CA GLN A 17 23.71 -9.95 -6.76
C GLN A 17 22.41 -9.16 -6.90
N LEU A 18 21.38 -9.50 -6.11
CA LEU A 18 20.05 -8.88 -6.17
C LEU A 18 19.97 -7.59 -5.34
N ALA A 19 20.79 -7.47 -4.30
CA ALA A 19 20.82 -6.31 -3.41
C ALA A 19 22.23 -5.78 -3.23
N PHE A 20 22.36 -4.47 -3.22
CA PHE A 20 23.57 -3.73 -2.86
C PHE A 20 23.25 -2.92 -1.60
N GLU A 21 24.09 -3.03 -0.57
CA GLU A 21 23.85 -2.36 0.72
C GLU A 21 24.83 -1.19 0.91
N TRP A 22 24.32 -0.11 1.46
CA TRP A 22 25.11 1.04 1.87
C TRP A 22 24.68 1.55 3.24
N THR A 23 25.53 1.34 4.23
CA THR A 23 25.40 1.92 5.56
C THR A 23 26.62 2.81 5.79
N PRO A 24 26.49 4.13 5.70
CA PRO A 24 27.58 5.04 6.02
C PRO A 24 28.06 4.84 7.47
N ALA A 25 29.34 5.03 7.72
CA ALA A 25 29.89 5.00 9.09
C ALA A 25 29.20 6.08 9.94
N ASP A 26 28.98 5.79 11.22
CA ASP A 26 28.41 6.69 12.23
C ASP A 26 26.96 7.16 11.98
N SER A 27 26.21 6.45 11.15
CA SER A 27 24.81 6.75 10.92
C SER A 27 23.91 5.84 11.75
N GLU A 28 23.29 6.37 12.82
CA GLU A 28 22.17 5.71 13.46
C GLU A 28 20.86 6.17 12.79
N PRO A 29 20.04 5.26 12.27
CA PRO A 29 18.74 5.63 11.73
C PRO A 29 17.83 6.17 12.84
N PRO A 30 17.05 7.24 12.58
CA PRO A 30 16.11 7.76 13.56
C PRO A 30 15.04 6.73 13.85
N THR A 31 14.90 6.35 15.12
CA THR A 31 13.78 5.56 15.62
C THR A 31 12.90 6.45 16.47
N GLU A 32 11.81 6.94 15.94
CA GLU A 32 10.80 7.60 16.74
C GLU A 32 9.71 6.59 17.11
N PRO A 33 9.42 6.42 18.40
CA PRO A 33 8.33 5.57 18.84
C PRO A 33 6.99 6.12 18.34
N PRO A 34 5.96 5.29 18.24
CA PRO A 34 4.61 5.75 17.93
C PRO A 34 4.16 6.76 18.99
N THR A 35 3.55 7.85 18.56
CA THR A 35 3.06 8.91 19.48
C THR A 35 1.71 8.55 20.08
N GLY A 36 1.02 7.54 19.54
CA GLY A 36 -0.31 7.15 19.99
C GLY A 36 -1.38 8.25 19.82
N ASP A 37 -1.12 9.23 18.95
CA ASP A 37 -2.03 10.36 18.74
C ASP A 37 -3.37 9.86 18.18
N THR A 38 -4.38 9.86 19.04
CA THR A 38 -5.75 9.42 18.76
C THR A 38 -6.76 10.56 18.76
N ALA A 39 -6.28 11.79 18.80
CA ALA A 39 -7.10 12.98 19.06
C ALA A 39 -8.01 13.36 17.90
N ARG A 40 -8.93 12.45 17.49
CA ARG A 40 -10.04 12.85 16.63
C ARG A 40 -11.27 12.01 16.92
N LEU A 41 -12.39 12.71 16.92
CA LEU A 41 -13.69 12.09 17.09
C LEU A 41 -14.31 11.94 15.71
N LEU A 42 -14.41 10.71 15.20
CA LEU A 42 -15.37 10.38 14.18
C LEU A 42 -16.65 9.89 14.88
N THR A 43 -17.76 10.52 14.53
CA THR A 43 -19.06 10.22 15.15
C THR A 43 -19.68 8.92 14.63
N THR A 44 -19.19 8.38 13.52
CA THR A 44 -19.72 7.18 12.88
C THR A 44 -18.59 6.33 12.30
N LEU A 45 -18.51 5.07 12.71
CA LEU A 45 -17.56 4.08 12.18
C LEU A 45 -18.17 3.38 10.97
N THR A 46 -17.46 3.43 9.83
CA THR A 46 -17.71 2.54 8.68
C THR A 46 -16.80 1.32 8.82
N PRO A 47 -17.33 0.11 9.09
CA PRO A 47 -16.48 -1.05 9.39
C PRO A 47 -15.86 -1.64 8.12
N ILE A 48 -14.71 -2.30 8.27
CA ILE A 48 -14.18 -3.20 7.25
C ILE A 48 -14.94 -4.52 7.33
N GLU A 49 -15.49 -4.95 6.19
CA GLU A 49 -16.10 -6.26 6.01
C GLU A 49 -15.02 -7.25 5.57
N ASP A 50 -14.82 -8.31 6.33
CA ASP A 50 -13.86 -9.37 6.01
C ASP A 50 -14.63 -10.61 5.56
N PHE A 51 -14.43 -11.00 4.32
CA PHE A 51 -15.14 -12.16 3.73
C PHE A 51 -14.27 -13.41 3.69
N ASP A 52 -13.09 -13.40 4.31
CA ASP A 52 -12.32 -14.62 4.51
C ASP A 52 -13.01 -15.53 5.52
N THR A 53 -13.02 -16.83 5.25
CA THR A 53 -13.62 -17.83 6.12
C THR A 53 -12.65 -18.34 7.18
N LEU A 54 -11.36 -18.03 7.06
CA LEU A 54 -10.34 -18.45 8.02
C LEU A 54 -10.28 -17.47 9.20
N ALA A 55 -10.24 -18.00 10.40
CA ALA A 55 -10.14 -17.20 11.63
C ALA A 55 -8.84 -16.38 11.71
N ASP A 56 -7.77 -16.87 11.10
CA ASP A 56 -6.44 -16.26 11.01
C ASP A 56 -6.08 -15.86 9.56
N GLY A 57 -7.08 -15.47 8.80
CA GLY A 57 -6.95 -15.07 7.40
C GLY A 57 -5.98 -13.88 7.18
N PRO A 58 -5.73 -13.52 5.92
CA PRO A 58 -4.74 -12.49 5.58
C PRO A 58 -4.96 -11.14 6.28
N LEU A 59 -6.21 -10.66 6.36
CA LEU A 59 -6.50 -9.41 7.05
C LEU A 59 -6.24 -9.50 8.56
N TYR A 60 -6.57 -10.64 9.17
CA TYR A 60 -6.23 -10.87 10.58
C TYR A 60 -4.72 -10.80 10.79
N ARG A 61 -3.92 -11.48 9.94
CA ARG A 61 -2.44 -11.47 10.04
C ARG A 61 -1.88 -10.06 9.88
N PHE A 62 -2.39 -9.28 8.92
CA PHE A 62 -2.01 -7.87 8.76
C PHE A 62 -2.30 -7.06 10.02
N CYS A 63 -3.51 -7.11 10.56
CA CYS A 63 -3.87 -6.39 11.79
C CYS A 63 -3.08 -6.89 13.01
N ALA A 64 -2.79 -8.19 13.08
CA ALA A 64 -1.97 -8.77 14.14
C ALA A 64 -0.52 -8.25 14.08
N ARG A 65 0.03 -8.04 12.89
CA ARG A 65 1.34 -7.39 12.72
C ARG A 65 1.32 -5.91 13.12
N LEU A 66 0.24 -5.17 12.83
CA LEU A 66 0.07 -3.80 13.34
C LEU A 66 0.02 -3.76 14.87
N ALA A 67 -0.66 -4.72 15.49
CA ALA A 67 -0.78 -4.83 16.94
C ALA A 67 0.53 -5.23 17.64
N ASP A 68 1.48 -5.84 16.92
CA ASP A 68 2.75 -6.28 17.46
C ASP A 68 3.73 -5.11 17.63
N THR A 69 3.89 -4.63 18.85
CA THR A 69 4.82 -3.53 19.18
C THR A 69 6.28 -3.96 19.20
N ALA A 70 6.56 -5.27 19.19
CA ALA A 70 7.93 -5.82 19.20
C ALA A 70 8.46 -6.13 17.79
N ARG A 71 7.67 -5.89 16.73
CA ARG A 71 8.09 -6.17 15.35
C ARG A 71 9.36 -5.41 14.98
N ARG A 72 10.23 -6.06 14.24
CA ARG A 72 11.52 -5.55 13.80
C ARG A 72 11.58 -5.18 12.32
N THR A 73 10.50 -5.45 11.57
CA THR A 73 10.35 -5.15 10.15
C THR A 73 9.11 -4.29 9.94
N PRO A 74 9.10 -3.42 8.93
CA PRO A 74 7.93 -2.59 8.67
C PRO A 74 6.72 -3.43 8.22
N VAL A 75 5.52 -2.97 8.56
CA VAL A 75 4.27 -3.41 7.93
C VAL A 75 4.13 -2.60 6.65
N ARG A 76 4.03 -3.27 5.50
CA ARG A 76 3.99 -2.60 4.20
C ARG A 76 2.64 -2.73 3.53
N ILE A 77 2.14 -1.59 3.07
CA ILE A 77 0.85 -1.44 2.39
C ILE A 77 1.11 -0.89 0.99
N ALA A 78 0.66 -1.62 -0.03
CA ALA A 78 0.60 -1.11 -1.39
C ALA A 78 -0.82 -0.61 -1.69
N VAL A 79 -0.95 0.59 -2.26
CA VAL A 79 -2.24 1.18 -2.64
C VAL A 79 -2.27 1.37 -4.15
N LEU A 80 -3.15 0.62 -4.81
CA LEU A 80 -3.37 0.66 -6.25
C LEU A 80 -4.72 1.34 -6.51
N GLY A 81 -4.74 2.32 -7.39
CA GLY A 81 -5.99 3.03 -7.67
C GLY A 81 -5.88 4.04 -8.81
N ASP A 82 -6.90 4.88 -8.90
CA ASP A 82 -7.06 5.89 -9.95
C ASP A 82 -6.76 7.31 -9.45
N SER A 83 -7.35 8.33 -10.09
CA SER A 83 -7.17 9.74 -9.73
C SER A 83 -7.67 10.10 -8.33
N PHE A 84 -8.46 9.26 -7.71
CA PHE A 84 -8.93 9.48 -6.33
C PHE A 84 -7.80 9.42 -5.30
N ILE A 85 -6.74 8.67 -5.58
CA ILE A 85 -5.56 8.52 -4.71
C ILE A 85 -4.27 9.06 -5.32
N GLU A 86 -4.24 9.36 -6.62
CA GLU A 86 -3.05 9.83 -7.30
C GLU A 86 -2.47 11.10 -6.63
N GLY A 87 -1.14 11.19 -6.59
CA GLY A 87 -0.46 12.32 -5.95
C GLY A 87 -0.53 12.32 -4.43
N ASP A 88 -0.86 11.18 -3.81
CA ASP A 88 -1.03 11.02 -2.37
C ASP A 88 -2.24 11.77 -1.77
N ILE A 89 -3.26 12.07 -2.56
CA ILE A 89 -4.46 12.78 -2.07
C ILE A 89 -5.09 12.07 -0.86
N LEU A 90 -5.23 10.74 -0.91
CA LEU A 90 -5.69 9.92 0.20
C LEU A 90 -4.54 9.43 1.07
N THR A 91 -3.47 8.95 0.42
CA THR A 91 -2.40 8.22 1.08
C THR A 91 -1.49 9.09 1.93
N ALA A 92 -1.46 10.41 1.72
CA ALA A 92 -0.69 11.32 2.58
C ALA A 92 -1.15 11.24 4.04
N ASP A 93 -2.44 11.37 4.28
CA ASP A 93 -3.02 11.33 5.63
C ASP A 93 -3.18 9.89 6.15
N LEU A 94 -3.47 8.93 5.28
CA LEU A 94 -3.46 7.49 5.64
C LEU A 94 -2.11 7.08 6.21
N ARG A 95 -1.03 7.42 5.51
CA ARG A 95 0.36 7.16 5.92
C ARG A 95 0.71 7.87 7.21
N GLU A 96 0.43 9.18 7.31
CA GLU A 96 0.71 9.96 8.51
C GLU A 96 0.04 9.33 9.74
N GLN A 97 -1.24 9.01 9.65
CA GLN A 97 -1.99 8.47 10.79
C GLN A 97 -1.51 7.08 11.20
N LEU A 98 -1.21 6.21 10.25
CA LEU A 98 -0.66 4.89 10.54
C LEU A 98 0.75 4.98 11.16
N GLN A 99 1.59 5.85 10.63
CA GLN A 99 2.94 6.07 11.17
C GLN A 99 2.92 6.68 12.58
N LEU A 100 2.01 7.60 12.86
CA LEU A 100 1.86 8.16 14.20
C LEU A 100 1.41 7.12 15.23
N ARG A 101 0.55 6.17 14.83
CA ARG A 101 0.01 5.14 15.71
C ARG A 101 0.91 3.94 15.87
N TYR A 102 1.56 3.52 14.77
CA TYR A 102 2.28 2.25 14.70
C TYR A 102 3.78 2.41 14.43
N GLY A 103 4.27 3.65 14.35
CA GLY A 103 5.67 3.98 14.06
C GLY A 103 5.97 3.99 12.57
N GLY A 104 7.19 4.36 12.24
CA GLY A 104 7.67 4.49 10.87
C GLY A 104 7.72 5.94 10.38
N ARG A 105 8.47 6.15 9.30
CA ARG A 105 8.68 7.42 8.60
C ARG A 105 8.80 7.17 7.11
N GLY A 106 8.82 8.24 6.33
CA GLY A 106 9.06 8.22 4.90
C GLY A 106 7.79 8.20 4.08
N CYS A 107 7.91 8.62 2.82
CA CYS A 107 6.76 8.80 1.92
C CYS A 107 6.39 7.51 1.15
N GLY A 108 7.05 6.39 1.41
CA GLY A 108 6.89 5.19 0.60
C GLY A 108 7.49 5.36 -0.80
N PHE A 109 6.88 4.71 -1.78
CA PHE A 109 7.37 4.72 -3.16
C PHE A 109 7.28 6.10 -3.82
N ALA A 110 8.38 6.51 -4.45
CA ALA A 110 8.47 7.68 -5.32
C ALA A 110 9.11 7.27 -6.67
N PRO A 111 8.51 7.59 -7.82
CA PRO A 111 9.07 7.23 -9.13
C PRO A 111 10.35 8.01 -9.44
N MET A 112 11.12 7.53 -10.44
CA MET A 112 12.31 8.24 -10.94
C MET A 112 11.94 9.58 -11.55
N SER A 113 10.94 9.57 -12.42
CA SER A 113 10.44 10.74 -13.12
C SER A 113 9.01 10.45 -13.58
N SER A 114 8.14 11.42 -13.42
CA SER A 114 6.80 11.38 -14.01
C SER A 114 6.24 12.81 -14.10
N PRO A 115 5.25 13.09 -14.95
CA PRO A 115 4.58 14.40 -14.96
C PRO A 115 3.93 14.77 -13.63
N LEU A 116 3.69 13.78 -12.76
CA LEU A 116 3.03 13.97 -11.47
C LEU A 116 3.99 14.35 -10.33
N THR A 117 5.30 14.25 -10.53
CA THR A 117 6.28 14.57 -9.49
C THR A 117 6.21 16.04 -9.04
N GLY A 118 5.76 16.95 -9.93
CA GLY A 118 5.54 18.34 -9.58
C GLY A 118 4.28 18.63 -8.77
N TYR A 119 3.32 17.71 -8.73
CA TYR A 119 2.05 17.85 -8.00
C TYR A 119 2.05 17.15 -6.65
N ARG A 120 2.86 16.12 -6.49
CA ARG A 120 2.96 15.37 -5.25
C ARG A 120 3.68 16.18 -4.19
N ARG A 121 3.03 16.40 -3.05
CA ARG A 121 3.54 17.24 -1.96
C ARG A 121 4.29 16.47 -0.88
N THR A 122 4.19 15.16 -0.86
CA THR A 122 4.77 14.30 0.20
C THR A 122 6.25 14.01 0.01
N VAL A 123 6.78 14.31 -1.17
CA VAL A 123 8.20 14.22 -1.52
C VAL A 123 8.52 15.22 -2.61
N GLY A 124 9.63 15.92 -2.51
CA GLY A 124 10.17 16.72 -3.59
C GLY A 124 10.95 15.83 -4.56
N THR A 125 10.70 15.96 -5.88
CA THR A 125 11.45 15.21 -6.90
C THR A 125 11.91 16.17 -8.00
N ARG A 126 13.19 16.10 -8.33
CA ARG A 126 13.78 16.82 -9.49
C ARG A 126 14.56 15.82 -10.31
N SER A 127 14.30 15.76 -11.60
CA SER A 127 14.94 14.83 -12.52
C SER A 127 15.31 15.48 -13.84
N ALA A 128 16.36 14.97 -14.48
CA ALA A 128 16.81 15.37 -15.80
C ALA A 128 17.40 14.15 -16.53
N GLY A 129 17.20 14.10 -17.85
CA GLY A 129 17.75 13.05 -18.69
C GLY A 129 17.00 11.72 -18.67
N TRP A 130 15.76 11.70 -18.18
CA TRP A 130 14.90 10.53 -18.13
C TRP A 130 13.77 10.60 -19.15
N ASN A 131 13.51 9.49 -19.82
CA ASN A 131 12.27 9.24 -20.55
C ASN A 131 11.34 8.41 -19.68
N SER A 132 10.14 8.94 -19.39
CA SER A 132 9.13 8.28 -18.57
C SER A 132 8.04 7.71 -19.45
N TYR A 133 7.60 6.50 -19.16
CA TYR A 133 6.56 5.78 -19.88
C TYR A 133 5.45 5.36 -18.92
N ASN A 134 4.21 5.60 -19.34
CA ASN A 134 3.00 5.31 -18.57
C ASN A 134 2.25 4.13 -19.22
N ILE A 135 1.85 3.17 -18.43
CA ILE A 135 1.14 1.98 -18.89
C ILE A 135 -0.19 2.31 -19.58
N MET A 136 -0.86 3.42 -19.20
CA MET A 136 -2.08 3.90 -19.87
C MET A 136 -1.83 4.30 -21.33
N GLN A 137 -0.58 4.61 -21.67
CA GLN A 137 -0.10 4.94 -23.01
C GLN A 137 0.86 3.86 -23.54
N ARG A 138 0.67 2.61 -23.16
CA ARG A 138 1.57 1.49 -23.49
C ARG A 138 1.89 1.38 -24.97
N ARG A 139 0.97 1.79 -25.86
CA ARG A 139 1.19 1.76 -27.31
C ARG A 139 2.32 2.66 -27.79
N THR A 140 2.58 3.77 -27.07
CA THR A 140 3.67 4.71 -27.37
C THR A 140 5.00 4.32 -26.74
N THR A 141 4.98 3.34 -25.82
CA THR A 141 6.17 2.82 -25.18
C THR A 141 6.98 1.99 -26.19
N PRO A 142 8.31 2.15 -26.26
CA PRO A 142 9.17 1.29 -27.08
C PRO A 142 8.88 -0.19 -26.81
N GLU A 143 8.81 -0.99 -27.85
CA GLU A 143 8.41 -2.40 -27.78
C GLU A 143 9.24 -3.19 -26.74
N ALA A 144 10.55 -2.97 -26.75
CA ALA A 144 11.49 -3.62 -25.82
C ALA A 144 11.20 -3.33 -24.33
N LEU A 145 10.45 -2.27 -24.01
CA LEU A 145 10.12 -1.87 -22.63
C LEU A 145 8.68 -2.23 -22.21
N ARG A 146 7.83 -2.63 -23.16
CA ARG A 146 6.41 -2.91 -22.86
C ARG A 146 6.19 -4.07 -21.91
N GLY A 147 7.16 -4.97 -21.80
CA GLY A 147 7.16 -6.10 -20.87
C GLY A 147 7.72 -5.77 -19.47
N ASP A 148 8.16 -4.55 -19.21
CA ASP A 148 8.84 -4.18 -17.96
C ASP A 148 7.97 -3.43 -16.96
N TYR A 149 6.70 -3.14 -17.29
CA TYR A 149 5.83 -2.42 -16.37
C TYR A 149 5.60 -3.18 -15.07
N SER A 150 5.83 -2.49 -13.95
CA SER A 150 5.45 -2.94 -12.62
C SER A 150 4.06 -2.42 -12.20
N VAL A 151 3.60 -2.78 -11.01
CA VAL A 151 2.35 -2.28 -10.41
C VAL A 151 2.30 -0.76 -10.30
N SER A 152 3.45 -0.07 -10.31
CA SER A 152 3.47 1.40 -10.35
C SER A 152 2.89 1.98 -11.64
N GLY A 153 2.87 1.17 -12.73
CA GLY A 153 2.45 1.60 -14.05
C GLY A 153 3.37 2.61 -14.70
N TRP A 154 4.50 2.92 -14.09
CA TRP A 154 5.55 3.78 -14.61
C TRP A 154 6.85 3.03 -14.76
N LEU A 155 7.58 3.34 -15.81
CA LEU A 155 8.98 2.96 -15.97
C LEU A 155 9.75 4.09 -16.65
N CYS A 156 11.03 4.19 -16.34
CA CYS A 156 11.87 5.28 -16.79
C CYS A 156 13.16 4.74 -17.37
N ARG A 157 13.56 5.28 -18.54
CA ARG A 157 14.84 5.00 -19.19
C ARG A 157 15.72 6.24 -19.13
N PRO A 158 16.93 6.16 -18.53
CA PRO A 158 17.84 7.28 -18.48
C PRO A 158 18.70 7.37 -19.75
N ALA A 159 19.17 8.58 -20.08
CA ALA A 159 20.41 8.76 -20.81
C ALA A 159 21.60 8.65 -19.85
N ASP A 160 22.80 8.39 -20.39
CA ASP A 160 24.02 8.52 -19.58
C ASP A 160 24.15 9.94 -19.03
N GLY A 161 24.46 10.09 -17.77
CA GLY A 161 24.47 11.34 -17.04
C GLY A 161 23.12 11.78 -16.48
N ALA A 162 22.03 11.04 -16.71
CA ALA A 162 20.72 11.33 -16.13
C ALA A 162 20.77 11.39 -14.61
N THR A 163 20.02 12.33 -14.04
CA THR A 163 19.94 12.56 -12.59
C THR A 163 18.53 12.59 -12.09
N VAL A 164 18.34 12.15 -10.85
CA VAL A 164 17.13 12.37 -10.07
C VAL A 164 17.50 12.62 -8.62
N ARG A 165 16.83 13.55 -7.97
CA ARG A 165 16.97 13.86 -6.55
C ARG A 165 15.59 13.88 -5.90
N TRP A 166 15.47 13.11 -4.84
CA TRP A 166 14.31 13.10 -3.95
C TRP A 166 14.68 13.80 -2.65
N THR A 167 13.73 14.59 -2.13
CA THR A 167 13.91 15.36 -0.89
C THR A 167 12.70 15.15 0.00
N GLY A 168 12.94 14.94 1.28
CA GLY A 168 11.88 14.89 2.29
C GLY A 168 11.04 16.17 2.29
N SER A 169 9.86 16.09 2.87
CA SER A 169 8.85 17.13 2.87
C SER A 169 8.32 17.37 4.28
N ASP A 170 7.94 18.60 4.57
CA ASP A 170 7.23 19.00 5.79
C ASP A 170 5.70 19.09 5.60
N PHE A 171 5.20 18.64 4.45
CA PHE A 171 3.77 18.68 4.12
C PHE A 171 2.88 17.90 5.10
N ARG A 172 3.41 16.79 5.63
CA ARG A 172 2.84 16.00 6.72
C ARG A 172 3.96 15.60 7.67
N ARG A 173 3.59 15.23 8.89
CA ARG A 173 4.55 14.72 9.88
C ARG A 173 5.23 13.46 9.36
N ARG A 174 6.49 13.25 9.75
CA ARG A 174 7.30 12.04 9.45
C ARG A 174 7.68 11.84 7.99
N LEU A 175 7.61 12.91 7.16
CA LEU A 175 8.05 12.89 5.76
C LEU A 175 9.40 13.59 5.52
N ASP A 176 9.91 14.32 6.49
CA ASP A 176 11.14 15.11 6.40
C ASP A 176 12.38 14.23 6.21
N ARG A 177 12.38 13.05 6.79
CA ARG A 177 13.45 12.04 6.70
C ARG A 177 12.93 10.66 7.06
N CYS A 178 13.74 9.63 6.75
CA CYS A 178 13.48 8.24 7.10
C CYS A 178 14.79 7.50 7.35
N GLY A 179 14.75 6.24 7.75
CA GLY A 179 15.92 5.44 8.08
C GLY A 179 16.43 4.55 6.95
N VAL A 180 15.62 4.33 5.90
CA VAL A 180 15.94 3.42 4.80
C VAL A 180 15.45 3.98 3.47
N ALA A 181 16.27 3.91 2.44
CA ALA A 181 15.86 4.14 1.06
C ALA A 181 16.22 2.93 0.20
N ARG A 182 15.26 2.45 -0.61
CA ARG A 182 15.40 1.29 -1.50
C ARG A 182 15.20 1.71 -2.94
N LEU A 183 16.29 1.78 -3.70
CA LEU A 183 16.27 2.10 -5.14
C LEU A 183 16.00 0.82 -5.93
N LEU A 184 14.96 0.80 -6.77
CA LEU A 184 14.53 -0.35 -7.56
C LEU A 184 14.80 -0.14 -9.05
N PHE A 185 15.49 -1.09 -9.69
CA PHE A 185 15.86 -1.01 -11.10
C PHE A 185 16.16 -2.38 -11.72
N ILE A 186 16.14 -2.44 -13.04
CA ILE A 186 16.74 -3.51 -13.86
C ILE A 186 17.90 -2.89 -14.68
N SER A 187 19.02 -3.56 -14.78
CA SER A 187 20.15 -3.13 -15.60
C SER A 187 20.62 -4.30 -16.47
N ARG A 188 20.17 -4.33 -17.72
CA ARG A 188 20.48 -5.42 -18.70
C ARG A 188 21.85 -5.31 -19.30
N GLU A 189 22.48 -4.15 -19.16
CA GLU A 189 23.88 -3.89 -19.49
C GLU A 189 24.64 -3.50 -18.24
N PRO A 190 25.98 -3.67 -18.19
CA PRO A 190 26.76 -3.16 -17.08
C PRO A 190 26.56 -1.66 -16.94
N SER A 191 26.23 -1.20 -15.75
CA SER A 191 26.02 0.23 -15.47
C SER A 191 26.83 0.71 -14.28
N ARG A 192 27.07 2.02 -14.23
CA ARG A 192 27.69 2.69 -13.09
C ARG A 192 26.73 3.73 -12.56
N LEU A 193 26.38 3.60 -11.29
CA LEU A 193 25.48 4.46 -10.58
C LEU A 193 26.24 5.21 -9.48
N GLU A 194 25.96 6.50 -9.35
CA GLU A 194 26.43 7.31 -8.24
C GLU A 194 25.24 7.74 -7.40
N LEU A 195 25.27 7.44 -6.10
CA LEU A 195 24.31 7.90 -5.13
C LEU A 195 24.93 8.99 -4.26
N THR A 196 24.12 10.04 -4.00
CA THR A 196 24.48 11.10 -3.06
C THR A 196 23.43 11.16 -1.96
N LEU A 197 23.85 10.91 -0.73
CA LEU A 197 23.03 10.96 0.47
C LEU A 197 23.20 12.32 1.15
N ASN A 198 22.09 13.01 1.43
CA ASN A 198 22.04 14.27 2.17
C ASN A 198 23.02 15.33 1.62
N ASP A 199 23.15 15.37 0.28
CA ASP A 199 23.97 16.30 -0.48
C ASP A 199 25.48 16.28 -0.17
N SER A 200 25.96 15.32 0.62
CA SER A 200 27.34 15.30 1.12
C SER A 200 28.06 13.96 0.99
N LEU A 201 27.36 12.85 1.20
CA LEU A 201 27.96 11.53 1.15
C LEU A 201 27.74 10.89 -0.22
N HIS A 202 28.81 10.46 -0.87
CA HIS A 202 28.76 9.88 -2.21
C HIS A 202 29.20 8.42 -2.18
N ARG A 203 28.54 7.58 -2.96
CA ARG A 203 28.95 6.22 -3.24
C ARG A 203 28.66 5.82 -4.66
N THR A 204 29.64 5.20 -5.30
CA THR A 204 29.52 4.65 -6.64
C THR A 204 29.31 3.14 -6.57
N PHE A 205 28.43 2.64 -7.45
CA PHE A 205 28.13 1.24 -7.61
C PHE A 205 28.40 0.82 -9.06
N ASP A 206 29.21 -0.19 -9.25
CA ASP A 206 29.35 -0.89 -10.52
C ASP A 206 28.37 -2.06 -10.53
N ILE A 207 27.41 -1.99 -11.43
CA ILE A 207 26.28 -2.91 -11.50
C ILE A 207 26.49 -3.87 -12.68
N PRO A 208 26.68 -5.16 -12.46
CA PRO A 208 26.76 -6.14 -13.53
C PRO A 208 25.42 -6.27 -14.26
N ALA A 209 25.45 -6.69 -15.53
CA ALA A 209 24.23 -6.96 -16.29
C ALA A 209 23.37 -8.05 -15.64
N SER A 210 22.04 -7.90 -15.66
CA SER A 210 21.06 -8.89 -15.20
C SER A 210 19.67 -8.57 -15.71
N GLU A 211 18.88 -9.58 -16.01
CA GLU A 211 17.44 -9.46 -16.31
C GLU A 211 16.59 -9.31 -15.04
N ALA A 212 17.14 -9.62 -13.85
CA ALA A 212 16.40 -9.55 -12.60
C ALA A 212 16.27 -8.12 -12.10
N LEU A 213 15.14 -7.85 -11.43
CA LEU A 213 14.99 -6.65 -10.60
C LEU A 213 16.01 -6.67 -9.47
N ARG A 214 16.63 -5.51 -9.24
CA ARG A 214 17.62 -5.33 -8.17
C ARG A 214 17.31 -4.10 -7.35
N GLN A 215 17.91 -4.04 -6.17
CA GLN A 215 17.81 -2.88 -5.30
C GLN A 215 19.18 -2.41 -4.81
N ILE A 216 19.28 -1.11 -4.57
CA ILE A 216 20.32 -0.55 -3.69
C ILE A 216 19.61 -0.10 -2.43
N VAL A 217 20.06 -0.59 -1.27
CA VAL A 217 19.47 -0.26 0.04
C VAL A 217 20.44 0.64 0.79
N VAL A 218 19.99 1.85 1.09
CA VAL A 218 20.71 2.83 1.92
C VAL A 218 20.09 2.80 3.31
N ARG A 219 20.92 2.51 4.32
CA ARG A 219 20.52 2.49 5.74
C ARG A 219 21.21 3.62 6.48
N ALA A 220 20.53 4.73 6.63
CA ALA A 220 21.01 5.95 7.27
C ALA A 220 19.84 6.92 7.48
N PRO A 221 19.99 7.98 8.27
CA PRO A 221 19.05 9.11 8.20
C PRO A 221 19.04 9.72 6.79
N VAL A 222 17.94 9.53 6.05
CA VAL A 222 17.77 9.99 4.67
C VAL A 222 16.82 11.20 4.66
N ALA A 223 17.35 12.39 4.56
CA ALA A 223 16.60 13.61 4.28
C ALA A 223 16.54 13.91 2.78
N SER A 224 17.57 13.53 2.03
CA SER A 224 17.57 13.54 0.58
C SER A 224 18.44 12.42 0.02
N LEU A 225 18.06 11.94 -1.17
CA LEU A 225 18.85 10.98 -1.94
C LEU A 225 18.87 11.43 -3.41
N ALA A 226 20.05 11.43 -4.01
CA ALA A 226 20.18 11.67 -5.44
C ALA A 226 20.83 10.46 -6.11
N LEU A 227 20.38 10.18 -7.34
CA LEU A 227 20.94 9.17 -8.23
C LEU A 227 21.45 9.86 -9.49
N ARG A 228 22.66 9.48 -9.91
CA ARG A 228 23.18 9.76 -11.25
C ARG A 228 23.51 8.44 -11.94
N VAL A 229 22.98 8.25 -13.14
CA VAL A 229 23.37 7.15 -14.02
C VAL A 229 24.59 7.60 -14.81
N VAL A 230 25.77 7.21 -14.37
CA VAL A 230 27.03 7.67 -14.96
C VAL A 230 27.22 7.09 -16.36
N ARG A 231 26.89 5.78 -16.52
CA ARG A 231 26.95 5.06 -17.78
C ARG A 231 26.04 3.84 -17.75
N GLY A 232 25.72 3.28 -18.94
CA GLY A 232 24.90 2.08 -19.07
C GLY A 232 23.39 2.39 -19.08
N GLY A 233 23.01 3.61 -19.35
CA GLY A 233 21.59 4.04 -19.39
C GLY A 233 20.75 3.31 -20.42
N ALA A 234 21.34 2.89 -21.55
CA ALA A 234 20.63 2.18 -22.61
C ALA A 234 20.02 0.85 -22.15
N GLY A 235 20.69 0.12 -21.24
CA GLY A 235 20.20 -1.13 -20.65
C GLY A 235 19.46 -0.96 -19.33
N PHE A 236 19.30 0.27 -18.84
CA PHE A 236 18.76 0.55 -17.52
C PHE A 236 17.26 0.86 -17.56
N THR A 237 16.48 0.22 -16.71
CA THR A 237 15.08 0.54 -16.44
C THR A 237 14.95 0.92 -14.97
N GLY A 238 14.61 2.18 -14.69
CA GLY A 238 14.39 2.68 -13.34
C GLY A 238 12.91 2.66 -12.98
N TYR A 239 12.58 2.16 -11.79
CA TYR A 239 11.21 2.18 -11.27
C TYR A 239 11.00 3.33 -10.30
N GLY A 240 11.83 3.44 -9.28
CA GLY A 240 11.74 4.46 -8.25
C GLY A 240 12.49 4.07 -6.98
N VAL A 241 12.18 4.78 -5.93
CA VAL A 241 12.74 4.55 -4.60
C VAL A 241 11.62 4.42 -3.57
N GLN A 242 11.78 3.52 -2.60
CA GLN A 242 10.91 3.39 -1.43
C GLN A 242 11.63 4.05 -0.24
N PHE A 243 10.98 5.03 0.38
CA PHE A 243 11.44 5.72 1.58
C PHE A 243 10.66 5.22 2.78
N GLU A 244 11.35 4.56 3.70
CA GLU A 244 10.75 3.88 4.84
C GLU A 244 11.67 3.89 6.08
N ASP A 245 11.19 3.41 7.21
CA ASP A 245 12.02 3.06 8.35
C ASP A 245 12.27 1.54 8.38
N ALA A 246 13.23 1.12 9.23
CA ALA A 246 13.51 -0.30 9.45
C ALA A 246 12.34 -1.03 10.15
N ALA A 247 11.42 -0.31 10.78
CA ALA A 247 10.22 -0.81 11.45
C ALA A 247 9.07 0.19 11.28
N GLY A 248 7.90 -0.10 11.83
CA GLY A 248 6.74 0.77 11.72
C GLY A 248 5.88 0.45 10.49
N VAL A 249 5.31 1.47 9.86
CA VAL A 249 4.40 1.32 8.71
C VAL A 249 4.94 2.06 7.50
N THR A 250 4.89 1.38 6.35
CA THR A 250 5.18 1.95 5.04
C THR A 250 3.93 1.88 4.17
N VAL A 251 3.60 2.97 3.49
CA VAL A 251 2.49 3.04 2.53
C VAL A 251 3.01 3.49 1.18
N ASP A 252 3.01 2.57 0.21
CA ASP A 252 3.41 2.82 -1.17
C ASP A 252 2.19 3.15 -2.03
N ASN A 253 2.24 4.26 -2.74
CA ASN A 253 1.17 4.68 -3.64
C ASN A 253 1.54 4.32 -5.08
N TYR A 254 0.77 3.42 -5.68
CA TYR A 254 0.90 2.95 -7.06
C TYR A 254 -0.31 3.33 -7.92
N SER A 255 -0.93 4.45 -7.66
CA SER A 255 -2.11 4.93 -8.39
C SER A 255 -1.74 5.61 -9.71
N ILE A 256 -2.64 5.50 -10.68
CA ILE A 256 -2.55 6.18 -11.98
C ILE A 256 -3.93 6.70 -12.37
N ARG A 257 -4.04 7.99 -12.73
CA ARG A 257 -5.28 8.61 -13.20
C ARG A 257 -5.88 7.90 -14.41
N SER A 258 -7.18 8.03 -14.56
CA SER A 258 -7.98 7.47 -15.67
C SER A 258 -7.94 5.95 -15.74
N ASN A 259 -7.38 5.26 -14.75
CA ASN A 259 -7.30 3.81 -14.67
C ASN A 259 -8.61 3.24 -14.10
N ASN A 260 -9.12 2.21 -14.73
CA ASN A 260 -10.29 1.46 -14.25
C ASN A 260 -9.92 0.08 -13.69
N GLY A 261 -8.62 -0.13 -13.41
CA GLY A 261 -8.04 -1.40 -12.97
C GLY A 261 -7.57 -2.31 -14.11
N GLN A 262 -8.00 -2.08 -15.36
CA GLN A 262 -7.60 -2.89 -16.52
C GLN A 262 -6.09 -2.84 -16.77
N ALA A 263 -5.45 -1.70 -16.50
CA ALA A 263 -4.01 -1.54 -16.72
C ALA A 263 -3.16 -2.49 -15.87
N LEU A 264 -3.68 -2.96 -14.73
CA LEU A 264 -2.99 -3.91 -13.86
C LEU A 264 -2.57 -5.20 -14.63
N PHE A 265 -3.43 -5.68 -15.54
CA PHE A 265 -3.16 -6.87 -16.34
C PHE A 265 -2.07 -6.65 -17.41
N GLY A 266 -1.71 -5.41 -17.69
CA GLY A 266 -0.60 -5.05 -18.57
C GLY A 266 0.76 -4.98 -17.85
N THR A 267 0.80 -5.14 -16.54
CA THR A 267 2.04 -5.20 -15.77
C THR A 267 2.67 -6.59 -15.86
N ASN A 268 3.97 -6.66 -15.58
CA ASN A 268 4.71 -7.93 -15.61
C ASN A 268 4.58 -8.63 -14.24
N PRO A 269 3.92 -9.82 -14.17
CA PRO A 269 3.77 -10.52 -12.89
C PRO A 269 5.11 -10.91 -12.26
N SER A 270 6.12 -11.22 -13.07
CA SER A 270 7.46 -11.55 -12.56
C SER A 270 8.13 -10.34 -11.90
N VAL A 271 8.04 -9.16 -12.51
CA VAL A 271 8.57 -7.92 -11.92
C VAL A 271 7.82 -7.60 -10.62
N ASN A 272 6.49 -7.74 -10.60
CA ASN A 272 5.69 -7.52 -9.40
C ASN A 272 6.07 -8.49 -8.27
N ALA A 273 6.25 -9.77 -8.58
CA ALA A 273 6.68 -10.77 -7.61
C ALA A 273 8.10 -10.50 -7.08
N GLN A 274 9.00 -10.00 -7.92
CA GLN A 274 10.34 -9.59 -7.49
C GLN A 274 10.31 -8.35 -6.59
N ILE A 275 9.40 -7.39 -6.86
CA ILE A 275 9.16 -6.26 -5.95
C ILE A 275 8.68 -6.79 -4.59
N ASP A 276 7.74 -7.74 -4.59
CA ASP A 276 7.22 -8.32 -3.35
C ASP A 276 8.29 -9.12 -2.59
N ALA A 277 9.19 -9.80 -3.29
CA ALA A 277 10.31 -10.47 -2.65
C ALA A 277 11.23 -9.53 -1.86
N PHE A 278 11.30 -8.25 -2.25
CA PHE A 278 12.02 -7.22 -1.49
C PHE A 278 11.14 -6.50 -0.46
N ALA A 279 9.89 -6.22 -0.81
CA ALA A 279 8.99 -5.43 0.01
C ALA A 279 8.21 -6.26 1.03
N GLU A 280 7.85 -7.51 0.71
CA GLU A 280 7.04 -8.38 1.56
C GLU A 280 5.76 -7.65 2.02
N TYR A 281 4.87 -7.32 1.08
CA TYR A 281 3.65 -6.59 1.38
C TYR A 281 2.70 -7.38 2.27
N ASP A 282 2.18 -6.72 3.30
CA ASP A 282 1.18 -7.27 4.22
C ASP A 282 -0.25 -6.99 3.77
N LEU A 283 -0.44 -5.88 3.04
CA LEU A 283 -1.75 -5.45 2.55
C LEU A 283 -1.62 -4.81 1.17
N VAL A 284 -2.48 -5.20 0.26
CA VAL A 284 -2.70 -4.51 -1.02
C VAL A 284 -4.12 -3.94 -1.02
N ILE A 285 -4.23 -2.63 -1.18
CA ILE A 285 -5.50 -1.90 -1.30
C ILE A 285 -5.78 -1.67 -2.78
N LEU A 286 -6.99 -1.99 -3.23
CA LEU A 286 -7.50 -1.73 -4.58
C LEU A 286 -8.63 -0.70 -4.52
N GLN A 287 -8.46 0.46 -5.17
CA GLN A 287 -9.47 1.51 -5.24
C GLN A 287 -9.71 1.93 -6.69
N TYR A 288 -10.81 1.48 -7.25
CA TYR A 288 -11.25 1.78 -8.62
C TYR A 288 -12.77 1.92 -8.68
N GLY A 289 -13.30 2.25 -9.84
CA GLY A 289 -14.74 2.30 -10.11
C GLY A 289 -15.22 3.66 -10.61
N LEU A 290 -14.57 4.74 -10.20
CA LEU A 290 -14.95 6.10 -10.57
C LEU A 290 -14.99 6.30 -12.10
N ASN A 291 -14.07 5.69 -12.83
CA ASN A 291 -13.96 5.80 -14.29
C ASN A 291 -14.89 4.83 -15.06
N ILE A 292 -15.71 4.05 -14.35
CA ILE A 292 -16.68 3.11 -14.93
C ILE A 292 -18.12 3.59 -14.70
N MET A 293 -18.36 4.34 -13.63
CA MET A 293 -19.71 4.78 -13.27
C MET A 293 -20.32 5.68 -14.34
N GLN A 294 -21.58 5.38 -14.68
CA GLN A 294 -22.41 6.18 -15.57
C GLN A 294 -23.78 6.36 -14.93
N GLU A 295 -24.34 7.58 -15.03
CA GLU A 295 -25.67 7.87 -14.49
C GLU A 295 -26.72 6.94 -15.08
N GLY A 296 -27.61 6.45 -14.22
CA GLY A 296 -28.70 5.53 -14.60
C GLY A 296 -28.28 4.07 -14.81
N VAL A 297 -26.99 3.74 -14.79
CA VAL A 297 -26.53 2.35 -14.89
C VAL A 297 -26.53 1.71 -13.50
N THR A 298 -27.15 0.53 -13.39
CA THR A 298 -27.23 -0.23 -12.13
C THR A 298 -26.62 -1.63 -12.22
N ASN A 299 -26.39 -2.14 -13.44
CA ASN A 299 -25.76 -3.44 -13.63
C ASN A 299 -24.26 -3.29 -13.95
N TYR A 300 -23.42 -3.57 -12.96
CA TYR A 300 -21.98 -3.60 -13.08
C TYR A 300 -21.39 -5.01 -12.95
N SER A 301 -22.14 -6.05 -13.30
CA SER A 301 -21.70 -7.45 -13.18
C SER A 301 -20.40 -7.73 -13.94
N ALA A 302 -20.25 -7.18 -15.15
CA ALA A 302 -19.01 -7.33 -15.93
C ALA A 302 -17.80 -6.65 -15.26
N TYR A 303 -18.04 -5.53 -14.59
CA TYR A 303 -16.98 -4.85 -13.82
C TYR A 303 -16.66 -5.62 -12.53
N ALA A 304 -17.65 -6.15 -11.82
CA ALA A 304 -17.44 -7.02 -10.68
C ALA A 304 -16.57 -8.23 -11.03
N ALA A 305 -16.84 -8.90 -12.15
CA ALA A 305 -16.01 -9.98 -12.66
C ALA A 305 -14.55 -9.54 -12.96
N ARG A 306 -14.36 -8.29 -13.39
CA ARG A 306 -13.00 -7.71 -13.54
C ARG A 306 -12.34 -7.50 -12.19
N VAL A 307 -13.06 -7.00 -11.18
CA VAL A 307 -12.54 -6.86 -9.81
C VAL A 307 -12.09 -8.20 -9.25
N GLU A 308 -12.85 -9.26 -9.45
CA GLU A 308 -12.46 -10.63 -9.06
C GLU A 308 -11.14 -11.06 -9.74
N LYS A 309 -10.98 -10.77 -11.02
CA LYS A 309 -9.73 -11.04 -11.76
C LYS A 309 -8.56 -10.18 -11.24
N MET A 310 -8.80 -8.92 -10.88
CA MET A 310 -7.77 -8.07 -10.26
C MET A 310 -7.31 -8.64 -8.92
N ILE A 311 -8.23 -9.11 -8.08
CA ILE A 311 -7.91 -9.75 -6.81
C ILE A 311 -7.07 -11.00 -7.02
N ALA A 312 -7.45 -11.86 -7.98
CA ALA A 312 -6.69 -13.05 -8.33
C ALA A 312 -5.28 -12.71 -8.84
N PHE A 313 -5.16 -11.69 -9.70
CA PHE A 313 -3.87 -11.22 -10.19
C PHE A 313 -2.98 -10.70 -9.06
N VAL A 314 -3.52 -9.87 -8.16
CA VAL A 314 -2.78 -9.37 -7.00
C VAL A 314 -2.30 -10.52 -6.13
N ARG A 315 -3.13 -11.49 -5.83
CA ARG A 315 -2.74 -12.67 -5.04
C ARG A 315 -1.65 -13.51 -5.71
N SER A 316 -1.60 -13.55 -7.04
CA SER A 316 -0.54 -14.24 -7.76
C SER A 316 0.82 -13.53 -7.66
N CYS A 317 0.82 -12.20 -7.53
CA CYS A 317 2.03 -11.38 -7.42
C CYS A 317 2.47 -11.16 -5.97
N PHE A 318 1.51 -11.09 -5.03
CA PHE A 318 1.70 -10.72 -3.61
C PHE A 318 0.98 -11.76 -2.74
N PRO A 319 1.47 -13.01 -2.69
CA PRO A 319 0.71 -14.15 -2.15
C PRO A 319 0.43 -14.06 -0.65
N GLU A 320 1.28 -13.39 0.12
CA GLU A 320 1.12 -13.25 1.57
C GLU A 320 0.29 -12.02 1.97
N ALA A 321 0.05 -11.10 1.04
CA ALA A 321 -0.68 -9.88 1.33
C ALA A 321 -2.19 -10.12 1.45
N ALA A 322 -2.81 -9.46 2.42
CA ALA A 322 -4.25 -9.28 2.41
C ALA A 322 -4.66 -8.40 1.24
N VAL A 323 -5.86 -8.61 0.70
CA VAL A 323 -6.45 -7.73 -0.32
C VAL A 323 -7.65 -7.02 0.28
N LEU A 324 -7.62 -5.68 0.28
CA LEU A 324 -8.71 -4.82 0.70
C LEU A 324 -9.23 -4.04 -0.51
N VAL A 325 -10.46 -4.32 -0.90
CA VAL A 325 -11.15 -3.56 -1.93
C VAL A 325 -11.80 -2.34 -1.29
N LEU A 326 -11.42 -1.14 -1.72
CA LEU A 326 -12.16 0.08 -1.44
C LEU A 326 -13.21 0.30 -2.52
N SER A 327 -14.43 0.64 -2.11
CA SER A 327 -15.48 1.00 -3.08
C SER A 327 -15.12 2.26 -3.85
N THR A 328 -15.88 2.53 -4.92
CA THR A 328 -15.92 3.86 -5.50
C THR A 328 -16.30 4.91 -4.46
N SER A 329 -15.88 6.17 -4.70
CA SER A 329 -16.29 7.32 -3.90
C SER A 329 -17.74 7.71 -4.16
N ASP A 330 -18.30 8.54 -3.27
CA ASP A 330 -19.49 9.31 -3.60
C ASP A 330 -19.18 10.32 -4.72
N ARG A 331 -20.19 10.62 -5.53
CA ARG A 331 -20.12 11.54 -6.65
C ARG A 331 -21.49 12.19 -6.88
N SER A 332 -21.49 13.46 -7.27
CA SER A 332 -22.70 14.13 -7.73
C SER A 332 -22.61 14.46 -9.22
N VAL A 333 -23.75 14.49 -9.87
CA VAL A 333 -23.90 14.81 -11.29
C VAL A 333 -24.77 16.04 -11.46
N LYS A 334 -24.61 16.73 -12.59
CA LYS A 334 -25.41 17.90 -12.91
C LYS A 334 -26.89 17.47 -13.16
N SER A 335 -27.80 18.19 -12.53
CA SER A 335 -29.26 18.06 -12.68
C SER A 335 -29.88 19.39 -13.08
N ASP A 336 -31.17 19.42 -13.31
CA ASP A 336 -31.92 20.66 -13.67
C ASP A 336 -31.89 21.72 -12.56
N THR A 337 -31.71 21.29 -11.30
CA THR A 337 -31.70 22.16 -10.11
C THR A 337 -30.33 22.37 -9.51
N GLY A 338 -29.25 21.91 -10.17
CA GLY A 338 -27.87 21.99 -9.68
C GLY A 338 -27.16 20.64 -9.72
N PHE A 339 -26.44 20.26 -8.67
CA PHE A 339 -25.81 18.97 -8.54
C PHE A 339 -26.63 18.07 -7.60
N ALA A 340 -26.77 16.80 -7.96
CA ALA A 340 -27.46 15.78 -7.17
C ALA A 340 -26.61 14.52 -7.06
N PRO A 341 -26.76 13.71 -5.98
CA PRO A 341 -26.04 12.44 -5.84
C PRO A 341 -26.24 11.56 -7.08
N MET A 342 -25.15 10.95 -7.55
CA MET A 342 -25.19 10.04 -8.69
C MET A 342 -25.97 8.78 -8.32
N SER A 343 -27.07 8.51 -9.04
CA SER A 343 -27.99 7.42 -8.71
C SER A 343 -27.37 6.02 -8.85
N SER A 344 -26.37 5.88 -9.72
CA SER A 344 -25.68 4.61 -9.98
C SER A 344 -24.59 4.27 -8.95
N ALA A 345 -24.15 5.21 -8.12
CA ALA A 345 -23.06 4.96 -7.16
C ALA A 345 -23.36 3.84 -6.14
N PRO A 346 -24.55 3.77 -5.51
CA PRO A 346 -24.90 2.66 -4.61
C PRO A 346 -24.83 1.29 -5.30
N ALA A 347 -25.26 1.20 -6.55
CA ALA A 347 -25.21 -0.05 -7.31
C ALA A 347 -23.76 -0.48 -7.58
N MET A 348 -22.88 0.45 -7.96
CA MET A 348 -21.45 0.16 -8.13
C MET A 348 -20.83 -0.37 -6.84
N VAL A 349 -21.09 0.28 -5.72
CA VAL A 349 -20.62 -0.14 -4.39
C VAL A 349 -21.06 -1.57 -4.08
N ASP A 350 -22.30 -1.89 -4.35
CA ASP A 350 -22.88 -3.22 -4.10
C ASP A 350 -22.21 -4.30 -4.97
N TRP A 351 -21.96 -4.01 -6.25
CA TRP A 351 -21.26 -4.93 -7.14
C TRP A 351 -19.80 -5.13 -6.73
N GLN A 352 -19.11 -4.09 -6.26
CA GLN A 352 -17.74 -4.20 -5.75
C GLN A 352 -17.70 -5.04 -4.45
N ARG A 353 -18.66 -4.84 -3.54
CA ARG A 353 -18.81 -5.67 -2.32
C ARG A 353 -19.06 -7.14 -2.66
N ARG A 354 -19.89 -7.41 -3.66
CA ARG A 354 -20.15 -8.79 -4.14
C ARG A 354 -18.87 -9.45 -4.68
N ALA A 355 -18.07 -8.74 -5.46
CA ALA A 355 -16.80 -9.25 -5.96
C ALA A 355 -15.81 -9.57 -4.83
N ALA A 356 -15.70 -8.70 -3.84
CA ALA A 356 -14.88 -8.97 -2.65
C ALA A 356 -15.37 -10.22 -1.89
N ARG A 357 -16.69 -10.32 -1.69
CA ARG A 357 -17.30 -11.50 -1.03
C ARG A 357 -17.08 -12.79 -1.80
N ALA A 358 -17.24 -12.77 -3.11
CA ALA A 358 -17.05 -13.95 -3.98
C ALA A 358 -15.61 -14.48 -3.93
N THR A 359 -14.65 -13.62 -3.67
CA THR A 359 -13.21 -13.95 -3.64
C THR A 359 -12.67 -14.12 -2.22
N GLY A 360 -13.48 -13.91 -1.18
CA GLY A 360 -13.01 -13.92 0.21
C GLY A 360 -12.03 -12.78 0.52
N ALA A 361 -12.09 -11.66 -0.21
CA ALA A 361 -11.29 -10.47 0.07
C ALA A 361 -11.98 -9.58 1.11
N ALA A 362 -11.24 -8.66 1.70
CA ALA A 362 -11.82 -7.63 2.56
C ALA A 362 -12.40 -6.48 1.73
N PHE A 363 -13.37 -5.79 2.28
CA PHE A 363 -14.06 -4.67 1.64
C PHE A 363 -14.26 -3.51 2.62
N TRP A 364 -14.08 -2.29 2.12
CA TRP A 364 -14.42 -1.07 2.84
C TRP A 364 -15.09 -0.06 1.93
N SER A 365 -16.21 0.50 2.37
CA SER A 365 -16.99 1.42 1.56
C SER A 365 -16.54 2.87 1.75
N VAL A 366 -15.78 3.39 0.79
CA VAL A 366 -15.46 4.83 0.69
C VAL A 366 -16.75 5.63 0.56
N TYR A 367 -17.68 5.14 -0.27
CA TYR A 367 -18.99 5.76 -0.49
C TYR A 367 -19.74 5.97 0.83
N ASP A 368 -19.91 4.91 1.62
CA ASP A 368 -20.64 5.00 2.90
C ASP A 368 -19.93 5.93 3.90
N ALA A 369 -18.60 5.88 3.95
CA ALA A 369 -17.81 6.77 4.79
C ALA A 369 -17.96 8.25 4.41
N MET A 370 -18.03 8.55 3.11
CA MET A 370 -18.30 9.91 2.62
C MET A 370 -19.74 10.33 2.89
N ARG A 371 -20.72 9.44 2.66
CA ARG A 371 -22.15 9.71 2.95
C ARG A 371 -22.39 9.98 4.43
N ALA A 372 -21.74 9.22 5.31
CA ALA A 372 -21.79 9.45 6.77
C ALA A 372 -21.28 10.85 7.16
N GLN A 373 -20.43 11.46 6.34
CA GLN A 373 -19.88 12.81 6.54
C GLN A 373 -20.63 13.88 5.73
N GLY A 374 -21.79 13.55 5.17
CA GLY A 374 -22.68 14.48 4.44
C GLY A 374 -22.54 14.41 2.91
N GLY A 375 -21.75 13.46 2.38
CA GLY A 375 -21.62 13.19 0.96
C GLY A 375 -20.80 14.22 0.18
N MET A 376 -20.74 14.03 -1.14
CA MET A 376 -19.96 14.86 -2.03
C MET A 376 -20.37 16.34 -1.98
N GLU A 377 -21.65 16.61 -1.78
CA GLU A 377 -22.18 17.99 -1.68
C GLU A 377 -21.54 18.73 -0.51
N ARG A 378 -21.43 18.05 0.65
CA ARG A 378 -20.79 18.63 1.83
C ARG A 378 -19.26 18.72 1.66
N PHE A 379 -18.66 17.75 0.99
CA PHE A 379 -17.23 17.81 0.67
C PHE A 379 -16.91 19.06 -0.18
N VAL A 380 -17.71 19.34 -1.20
CA VAL A 380 -17.56 20.56 -2.02
C VAL A 380 -17.80 21.82 -1.19
N ALA A 381 -18.87 21.84 -0.38
CA ALA A 381 -19.21 22.99 0.47
C ALA A 381 -18.10 23.32 1.47
N ASN A 382 -17.41 22.30 2.00
CA ASN A 382 -16.30 22.45 2.95
C ASN A 382 -14.95 22.70 2.27
N GLY A 383 -14.88 22.77 0.93
CA GLY A 383 -13.63 22.88 0.19
C GLY A 383 -12.77 21.61 0.23
N TRP A 384 -13.35 20.45 0.46
CA TRP A 384 -12.70 19.14 0.48
C TRP A 384 -12.72 18.43 -0.87
N ALA A 385 -13.47 18.95 -1.82
CA ALA A 385 -13.57 18.44 -3.19
C ALA A 385 -13.67 19.59 -4.20
N GLY A 386 -13.37 19.28 -5.45
CA GLY A 386 -13.49 20.20 -6.57
C GLY A 386 -14.97 20.50 -6.91
N LYS A 387 -15.21 21.62 -7.61
CA LYS A 387 -16.54 22.01 -8.10
C LYS A 387 -17.06 21.11 -9.22
N ASP A 388 -16.29 20.11 -9.61
CA ASP A 388 -16.73 19.02 -10.50
C ASP A 388 -17.55 17.95 -9.76
N TYR A 389 -17.65 18.06 -8.43
CA TYR A 389 -18.37 17.11 -7.57
C TYR A 389 -17.94 15.65 -7.76
N THR A 390 -16.69 15.45 -8.11
CA THR A 390 -16.11 14.14 -8.42
C THR A 390 -14.78 13.91 -7.70
N HIS A 391 -13.86 14.88 -7.80
CA HIS A 391 -12.51 14.72 -7.29
C HIS A 391 -12.32 15.43 -5.95
N ILE A 392 -11.88 14.67 -4.96
CA ILE A 392 -11.46 15.20 -3.67
C ILE A 392 -10.04 15.81 -3.78
N ASN A 393 -9.72 16.70 -2.86
CA ASN A 393 -8.38 17.22 -2.66
C ASN A 393 -7.75 16.62 -1.39
N TYR A 394 -6.57 17.12 -0.98
CA TYR A 394 -5.92 16.62 0.25
C TYR A 394 -6.76 16.77 1.52
N ALA A 395 -7.58 17.81 1.63
CA ALA A 395 -8.46 17.98 2.78
C ALA A 395 -9.58 16.93 2.80
N GLY A 396 -10.15 16.61 1.64
CA GLY A 396 -11.12 15.51 1.49
C GLY A 396 -10.48 14.13 1.68
N GLY A 397 -9.29 13.94 1.12
CA GLY A 397 -8.49 12.73 1.32
C GLY A 397 -8.21 12.46 2.79
N ARG A 398 -7.96 13.52 3.58
CA ARG A 398 -7.83 13.44 5.04
C ARG A 398 -9.08 12.86 5.69
N GLN A 399 -10.27 13.33 5.31
CA GLN A 399 -11.53 12.84 5.89
C GLN A 399 -11.74 11.36 5.62
N VAL A 400 -11.47 10.92 4.40
CA VAL A 400 -11.58 9.51 3.99
C VAL A 400 -10.50 8.66 4.69
N ALA A 401 -9.26 9.14 4.72
CA ALA A 401 -8.15 8.45 5.40
C ALA A 401 -8.44 8.24 6.88
N TYR A 402 -8.98 9.24 7.56
CA TYR A 402 -9.35 9.15 8.97
C TYR A 402 -10.39 8.06 9.21
N ALA A 403 -11.42 8.00 8.38
CA ALA A 403 -12.45 6.96 8.49
C ALA A 403 -11.87 5.55 8.27
N LEU A 404 -10.96 5.38 7.29
CA LEU A 404 -10.31 4.09 7.03
C LEU A 404 -9.40 3.67 8.18
N VAL A 405 -8.61 4.60 8.72
CA VAL A 405 -7.72 4.31 9.85
C VAL A 405 -8.52 3.91 11.09
N ASP A 406 -9.64 4.59 11.38
CA ASP A 406 -10.49 4.20 12.50
C ASP A 406 -11.08 2.79 12.33
N ALA A 407 -11.42 2.42 11.09
CA ALA A 407 -11.86 1.06 10.79
C ALA A 407 -10.76 0.01 11.00
N LEU A 408 -9.51 0.33 10.62
CA LEU A 408 -8.35 -0.51 10.89
C LEU A 408 -8.05 -0.62 12.39
N ASP A 409 -8.07 0.50 13.11
CA ASP A 409 -7.86 0.52 14.56
C ASP A 409 -8.91 -0.30 15.31
N ALA A 410 -10.17 -0.24 14.88
CA ALA A 410 -11.24 -1.07 15.45
C ALA A 410 -10.95 -2.57 15.30
N ARG A 411 -10.39 -2.97 14.16
CA ARG A 411 -9.95 -4.36 13.92
C ARG A 411 -8.76 -4.74 14.80
N VAL A 412 -7.74 -3.90 14.88
CA VAL A 412 -6.58 -4.10 15.75
C VAL A 412 -7.02 -4.22 17.22
N ALA A 413 -7.90 -3.35 17.68
CA ALA A 413 -8.42 -3.39 19.03
C ALA A 413 -9.21 -4.67 19.33
N ALA A 414 -9.96 -5.19 18.33
CA ALA A 414 -10.67 -6.47 18.48
C ALA A 414 -9.70 -7.64 18.68
N ILE A 415 -8.61 -7.69 17.91
CA ILE A 415 -7.56 -8.71 18.02
C ILE A 415 -6.88 -8.65 19.40
N LEU A 416 -6.54 -7.45 19.88
CA LEU A 416 -5.93 -7.28 21.19
C LEU A 416 -6.85 -7.76 22.31
N ARG A 417 -8.16 -7.45 22.23
CA ARG A 417 -9.16 -7.96 23.20
C ARG A 417 -9.25 -9.49 23.18
N GLN A 418 -9.29 -10.12 22.00
CA GLN A 418 -9.31 -11.57 21.87
C GLN A 418 -8.07 -12.22 22.51
N ARG A 419 -6.89 -11.65 22.27
CA ARG A 419 -5.63 -12.14 22.85
C ARG A 419 -5.62 -12.00 24.39
N GLN A 420 -6.13 -10.88 24.92
CA GLN A 420 -6.26 -10.68 26.36
C GLN A 420 -7.22 -11.70 26.99
N GLN A 421 -8.36 -11.98 26.35
CA GLN A 421 -9.32 -12.97 26.82
C GLN A 421 -8.73 -14.39 26.80
N ALA A 422 -8.00 -14.75 25.74
CA ALA A 422 -7.34 -16.05 25.64
C ALA A 422 -6.18 -16.24 26.65
N ALA A 423 -5.57 -15.15 27.12
CA ALA A 423 -4.52 -15.17 28.13
C ALA A 423 -5.05 -15.24 29.58
N LEU A 424 -6.36 -15.02 29.78
CA LEU A 424 -6.97 -15.19 31.11
C LEU A 424 -6.99 -16.70 31.43
N PRO A 425 -6.60 -17.12 32.65
CA PRO A 425 -6.71 -18.51 33.06
C PRO A 425 -8.19 -18.92 32.97
N GLU A 426 -8.43 -20.16 32.48
CA GLU A 426 -9.78 -20.70 32.50
C GLU A 426 -10.33 -20.59 33.92
N PRO A 427 -11.60 -20.13 34.09
CA PRO A 427 -12.20 -20.07 35.40
C PRO A 427 -12.14 -21.48 35.97
N VAL A 428 -11.35 -21.67 37.02
CA VAL A 428 -11.35 -22.93 37.78
C VAL A 428 -12.77 -23.03 38.34
N LEU A 429 -13.59 -23.84 37.66
CA LEU A 429 -14.88 -24.23 38.19
C LEU A 429 -14.62 -24.96 39.48
N ASP A 430 -14.79 -24.25 40.60
CA ASP A 430 -14.66 -24.83 41.93
C ASP A 430 -15.75 -25.88 42.07
N SER A 431 -15.33 -27.15 41.90
CA SER A 431 -16.21 -28.30 41.98
C SER A 431 -16.99 -28.36 43.30
N SER A 432 -16.50 -27.68 44.35
CA SER A 432 -17.18 -27.55 45.64
C SER A 432 -18.41 -26.62 45.56
N LYS A 433 -18.40 -25.63 44.68
CA LYS A 433 -19.55 -24.72 44.46
C LYS A 433 -20.61 -25.35 43.57
N ILE A 434 -20.22 -26.22 42.65
CA ILE A 434 -21.18 -27.00 41.83
C ILE A 434 -21.88 -28.02 42.67
N ALA A 435 -21.18 -28.73 43.57
CA ALA A 435 -21.79 -29.69 44.53
C ALA A 435 -22.77 -28.97 45.48
N ALA A 436 -22.45 -27.76 45.95
CA ALA A 436 -23.34 -26.98 46.81
C ALA A 436 -24.63 -26.50 46.12
N LEU A 437 -24.56 -26.24 44.79
CA LEU A 437 -25.74 -25.90 43.98
C LEU A 437 -26.63 -27.11 43.70
N ASP A 438 -26.06 -28.31 43.53
CA ASP A 438 -26.82 -29.55 43.33
C ASP A 438 -27.53 -29.99 44.65
N GLU A 439 -26.93 -29.76 45.83
CA GLU A 439 -27.58 -30.04 47.11
C GLU A 439 -28.75 -29.06 47.38
N THR A 440 -28.67 -27.82 46.94
CA THR A 440 -29.77 -26.84 47.10
C THR A 440 -30.93 -27.07 46.12
N MET A 441 -30.69 -27.69 44.96
CA MET A 441 -31.74 -28.00 43.98
C MET A 441 -32.45 -29.36 44.25
N ASN A 442 -31.95 -30.18 45.16
CA ASN A 442 -32.53 -31.50 45.54
C ASN A 442 -33.48 -31.42 46.74
N LEU A 443 -34.19 -30.34 46.96
CA LEU A 443 -35.33 -30.28 47.88
C LEU A 443 -36.48 -31.04 47.27
N ARG A 444 -36.64 -32.32 47.71
CA ARG A 444 -37.82 -33.15 47.36
C ARG A 444 -39.08 -32.44 47.88
N PRO A 445 -40.14 -32.37 47.06
CA PRO A 445 -41.42 -31.90 47.57
C PRO A 445 -41.94 -32.85 48.68
N GLN A 446 -42.32 -32.29 49.82
CA GLN A 446 -42.97 -33.01 50.90
C GLN A 446 -44.35 -33.48 50.43
N PRO A 447 -44.80 -34.71 50.79
CA PRO A 447 -46.13 -35.17 50.43
C PRO A 447 -47.21 -34.37 51.18
N ILE A 448 -48.19 -33.91 50.43
CA ILE A 448 -49.40 -33.28 50.98
C ILE A 448 -50.28 -34.40 51.49
N GLU A 449 -50.54 -34.45 52.82
CA GLU A 449 -51.56 -35.32 53.42
C GLU A 449 -52.99 -34.84 53.04
N PRO A 450 -53.90 -35.74 52.71
CA PRO A 450 -55.27 -35.36 52.42
C PRO A 450 -56.06 -35.16 53.71
N ARG A 451 -56.86 -34.13 53.76
CA ARG A 451 -57.94 -33.92 54.70
C ARG A 451 -59.26 -34.48 54.16
#